data_055b34c6295bd2cc452f04376fbba542
#
_entry.id   055b34c6295bd2cc452f04376fbba542
#
_cell.length_a   1.000
_cell.length_b   1.000
_cell.length_c   1.000
_cell.angle_alpha   90.00
_cell.angle_beta   90.00
_cell.angle_gamma   90.00
#
_symmetry.space_group_name_H-M   'P 1'
#
loop_
_entity.id
_entity.type
_entity.pdbx_description
1 polymer ?
#
loop_
_entity_poly.entity_id
_entity_poly.type
_entity_poly.pdbx_seq_one_letter_code
_entity_poly.pdbx_strand_id
1 'polypeptide(L)'
;IKDVTKIPYPLVKEDCQALQKICDETNADLVVSSDWRKHFGFNQLKQIFTYYGIYAPIVDITTHQDLWHKLSRPGSEWERAAEIVKWVKDNKISNWISIDDMKLDNQFKWMKPRVPMWRHVQVDGDFGFGGKLRDKIDECINKLNR
;
A
#
# COMPACT_ATOMS: atom_id res chain seq x y z
N ILE A 1 -22.64 -6.23 8.18
CA ILE A 1 -22.04 -5.28 7.22
C ILE A 1 -21.49 -4.11 7.97
N LYS A 2 -20.19 -3.84 7.81
CA LYS A 2 -19.55 -2.71 8.44
C LYS A 2 -19.94 -1.40 7.74
N ASP A 3 -20.31 -0.39 8.53
CA ASP A 3 -20.60 0.92 8.00
C ASP A 3 -19.28 1.62 7.64
N VAL A 4 -19.04 1.84 6.36
CA VAL A 4 -17.80 2.44 5.86
C VAL A 4 -17.64 3.90 6.29
N THR A 5 -18.72 4.55 6.74
CA THR A 5 -18.67 5.94 7.23
C THR A 5 -18.23 6.01 8.69
N LYS A 6 -18.11 4.88 9.38
CA LYS A 6 -17.82 4.79 10.83
C LYS A 6 -16.63 3.91 11.12
N ILE A 7 -15.59 3.99 10.32
CA ILE A 7 -14.37 3.24 10.57
C ILE A 7 -13.61 3.84 11.76
N PRO A 8 -12.94 2.99 12.58
CA PRO A 8 -12.27 3.47 13.80
C PRO A 8 -11.14 4.47 13.54
N TYR A 9 -10.47 4.34 12.41
CA TYR A 9 -9.35 5.19 12.03
C TYR A 9 -9.66 5.86 10.70
N PRO A 10 -10.34 7.02 10.73
CA PRO A 10 -10.72 7.69 9.49
C PRO A 10 -9.49 8.09 8.67
N LEU A 11 -9.64 8.04 7.36
CA LEU A 11 -8.59 8.45 6.46
C LEU A 11 -8.44 9.97 6.49
N VAL A 12 -7.21 10.45 6.40
CA VAL A 12 -6.94 11.89 6.35
C VAL A 12 -7.27 12.40 4.96
N LYS A 13 -8.15 13.41 4.88
CA LYS A 13 -8.65 13.94 3.62
C LYS A 13 -7.52 14.39 2.69
N GLU A 14 -6.55 15.11 3.20
CA GLU A 14 -5.43 15.64 2.42
C GLU A 14 -4.58 14.50 1.81
N ASP A 15 -4.42 13.41 2.53
CA ASP A 15 -3.67 12.26 2.04
C ASP A 15 -4.48 11.47 1.01
N CYS A 16 -5.80 11.41 1.17
CA CYS A 16 -6.68 10.83 0.16
C CYS A 16 -6.64 11.63 -1.15
N GLN A 17 -6.67 12.95 -1.05
CA GLN A 17 -6.52 13.83 -2.20
C GLN A 17 -5.15 13.67 -2.86
N ALA A 18 -4.10 13.50 -2.06
CA ALA A 18 -2.75 13.26 -2.56
C ALA A 18 -2.68 11.95 -3.36
N LEU A 19 -3.26 10.88 -2.84
CA LEU A 19 -3.29 9.59 -3.54
C LEU A 19 -4.06 9.69 -4.86
N GLN A 20 -5.22 10.35 -4.85
CA GLN A 20 -6.00 10.54 -6.06
C GLN A 20 -5.21 11.35 -7.10
N LYS A 21 -4.52 12.40 -6.68
CA LYS A 21 -3.69 13.21 -7.57
C LYS A 21 -2.57 12.39 -8.19
N ILE A 22 -1.89 11.57 -7.40
CA ILE A 22 -0.83 10.69 -7.90
C ILE A 22 -1.40 9.76 -8.99
N CYS A 23 -2.55 9.15 -8.74
CA CYS A 23 -3.18 8.26 -9.69
C CYS A 23 -3.65 8.98 -10.96
N ASP A 24 -4.21 10.19 -10.82
CA ASP A 24 -4.63 10.98 -11.97
C ASP A 24 -3.47 11.36 -12.88
N GLU A 25 -2.34 11.73 -12.31
CA GLU A 25 -1.18 12.18 -13.10
C GLU A 25 -0.33 11.04 -13.65
N THR A 26 -0.46 9.84 -13.11
CA THR A 26 0.32 8.68 -13.54
C THR A 26 -0.53 7.60 -14.21
N ASN A 27 -1.83 7.74 -14.17
CA ASN A 27 -2.79 6.74 -14.62
C ASN A 27 -2.61 5.39 -13.89
N ALA A 28 -2.16 5.43 -12.65
CA ALA A 28 -1.92 4.25 -11.84
C ALA A 28 -3.20 3.67 -11.26
N ASP A 29 -3.24 2.35 -11.17
CA ASP A 29 -4.24 1.62 -10.43
C ASP A 29 -3.72 1.31 -9.03
N LEU A 30 -4.63 0.93 -8.13
CA LEU A 30 -4.32 0.66 -6.74
C LEU A 30 -4.44 -0.83 -6.42
N VAL A 31 -3.49 -1.33 -5.63
CA VAL A 31 -3.56 -2.65 -5.02
C VAL A 31 -3.36 -2.46 -3.52
N VAL A 32 -4.28 -2.98 -2.73
CA VAL A 32 -4.24 -2.80 -1.28
C VAL A 32 -3.42 -3.93 -0.64
N SER A 33 -2.38 -3.55 0.09
CA SER A 33 -1.53 -4.48 0.85
C SER A 33 -1.56 -4.23 2.36
N SER A 34 -2.32 -3.23 2.83
CA SER A 34 -2.41 -2.89 4.24
C SER A 34 -3.21 -3.93 5.03
N ASP A 35 -3.10 -3.88 6.37
CA ASP A 35 -3.85 -4.78 7.25
C ASP A 35 -5.37 -4.60 7.15
N TRP A 36 -5.83 -3.52 6.56
CA TRP A 36 -7.26 -3.31 6.31
C TRP A 36 -7.87 -4.42 5.45
N ARG A 37 -7.10 -5.06 4.55
CA ARG A 37 -7.57 -6.20 3.76
C ARG A 37 -7.98 -7.40 4.61
N LYS A 38 -7.48 -7.46 5.85
CA LYS A 38 -7.84 -8.52 6.80
C LYS A 38 -9.18 -8.26 7.48
N HIS A 39 -9.61 -6.99 7.50
CA HIS A 39 -10.82 -6.55 8.19
C HIS A 39 -11.97 -6.24 7.24
N PHE A 40 -11.66 -5.86 6.02
CA PHE A 40 -12.63 -5.47 5.01
C PHE A 40 -12.42 -6.27 3.73
N GLY A 41 -13.51 -6.74 3.14
CA GLY A 41 -13.45 -7.39 1.84
C GLY A 41 -13.13 -6.40 0.73
N PHE A 42 -12.85 -6.93 -0.46
CA PHE A 42 -12.45 -6.12 -1.61
C PHE A 42 -13.49 -5.04 -1.95
N ASN A 43 -14.77 -5.41 -1.99
CA ASN A 43 -15.83 -4.45 -2.30
C ASN A 43 -16.01 -3.39 -1.22
N GLN A 44 -15.81 -3.75 0.05
CA GLN A 44 -15.86 -2.79 1.15
C GLN A 44 -14.71 -1.79 1.07
N LEU A 45 -13.51 -2.23 0.70
CA LEU A 45 -12.37 -1.34 0.51
C LEU A 45 -12.64 -0.33 -0.62
N LYS A 46 -13.25 -0.77 -1.70
CA LYS A 46 -13.67 0.14 -2.78
C LYS A 46 -14.64 1.20 -2.29
N GLN A 47 -15.63 0.81 -1.48
CA GLN A 47 -16.60 1.74 -0.89
C GLN A 47 -15.94 2.75 0.03
N ILE A 48 -15.01 2.29 0.88
CA ILE A 48 -14.26 3.16 1.79
C ILE A 48 -13.47 4.19 0.99
N PHE A 49 -12.73 3.76 0.00
CA PHE A 49 -11.90 4.67 -0.80
C PHE A 49 -12.76 5.69 -1.55
N THR A 50 -13.86 5.24 -2.16
CA THR A 50 -14.80 6.15 -2.84
C THR A 50 -15.40 7.18 -1.89
N TYR A 51 -15.80 6.75 -0.70
CA TYR A 51 -16.34 7.64 0.33
C TYR A 51 -15.35 8.74 0.70
N TYR A 52 -14.06 8.43 0.74
CA TYR A 52 -13.01 9.40 1.06
C TYR A 52 -12.45 10.14 -0.16
N GLY A 53 -13.08 10.00 -1.32
CA GLY A 53 -12.71 10.75 -2.51
C GLY A 53 -11.59 10.14 -3.35
N ILE A 54 -11.30 8.86 -3.15
CA ILE A 54 -10.32 8.14 -3.96
C ILE A 54 -11.08 7.34 -5.01
N TYR A 55 -11.04 7.81 -6.26
CA TYR A 55 -11.78 7.23 -7.38
C TYR A 55 -10.91 6.39 -8.32
N ALA A 56 -9.60 6.35 -8.08
CA ALA A 56 -8.71 5.49 -8.85
C ALA A 56 -9.12 4.02 -8.68
N PRO A 57 -9.03 3.19 -9.72
CA PRO A 57 -9.44 1.79 -9.61
C PRO A 57 -8.60 1.02 -8.61
N ILE A 58 -9.27 0.32 -7.68
CA ILE A 58 -8.63 -0.72 -6.87
C ILE A 58 -8.83 -2.01 -7.65
N VAL A 59 -7.74 -2.54 -8.18
CA VAL A 59 -7.81 -3.71 -9.07
C VAL A 59 -7.65 -5.03 -8.32
N ASP A 60 -7.00 -5.00 -7.16
CA ASP A 60 -6.79 -6.22 -6.37
C ASP A 60 -6.35 -5.89 -4.94
N ILE A 61 -6.25 -6.93 -4.13
CA ILE A 61 -5.63 -6.91 -2.81
C ILE A 61 -4.56 -8.00 -2.78
N THR A 62 -3.47 -7.78 -2.05
CA THR A 62 -2.45 -8.81 -1.90
C THR A 62 -2.95 -9.93 -0.99
N THR A 63 -2.55 -11.16 -1.29
CA THR A 63 -2.90 -12.30 -0.47
C THR A 63 -2.04 -12.34 0.79
N HIS A 64 -2.67 -12.46 1.95
CA HIS A 64 -1.94 -12.61 3.19
C HIS A 64 -1.16 -13.94 3.18
N GLN A 65 0.13 -13.84 3.48
CA GLN A 65 1.01 -14.99 3.59
C GLN A 65 1.34 -15.23 5.05
N ASP A 66 0.95 -16.40 5.57
CA ASP A 66 1.42 -16.82 6.87
C ASP A 66 2.82 -17.41 6.68
N LEU A 67 3.83 -16.60 6.92
CA LEU A 67 5.22 -16.99 6.71
C LEU A 67 5.93 -17.38 8.00
N TRP A 68 5.23 -17.35 9.13
CA TRP A 68 5.79 -17.73 10.43
C TRP A 68 6.39 -19.14 10.41
N HIS A 69 5.69 -20.08 9.78
CA HIS A 69 6.14 -21.46 9.73
C HIS A 69 7.36 -21.67 8.84
N LYS A 70 7.61 -20.76 7.92
CA LYS A 70 8.70 -20.89 6.94
C LYS A 70 9.95 -20.14 7.36
N LEU A 71 9.83 -19.33 8.41
CA LEU A 71 10.92 -18.46 8.84
C LEU A 71 11.11 -18.55 10.33
N SER A 72 12.35 -18.71 10.71
CA SER A 72 12.75 -18.58 12.10
C SER A 72 12.75 -17.12 12.57
N ARG A 73 12.44 -16.17 11.71
CA ARG A 73 12.45 -14.74 11.99
C ARG A 73 11.18 -14.09 11.50
N PRO A 74 10.19 -13.94 12.35
CA PRO A 74 8.97 -13.24 11.98
C PRO A 74 9.22 -11.74 11.92
N GLY A 75 8.47 -11.07 11.06
CA GLY A 75 8.47 -9.64 10.97
C GLY A 75 7.38 -9.18 10.03
N SER A 76 6.50 -8.28 10.51
CA SER A 76 5.40 -7.76 9.70
C SER A 76 5.90 -7.09 8.42
N GLU A 77 7.03 -6.42 8.50
CA GLU A 77 7.67 -5.76 7.36
C GLU A 77 8.07 -6.78 6.29
N TRP A 78 8.68 -7.88 6.73
CA TRP A 78 9.10 -8.93 5.81
C TRP A 78 7.90 -9.61 5.14
N GLU A 79 6.86 -9.92 5.93
CA GLU A 79 5.65 -10.54 5.39
C GLU A 79 4.99 -9.64 4.36
N ARG A 80 4.84 -8.36 4.67
CA ARG A 80 4.23 -7.40 3.75
C ARG A 80 5.06 -7.23 2.49
N ALA A 81 6.36 -7.11 2.61
CA ALA A 81 7.25 -7.02 1.45
C ALA A 81 7.14 -8.27 0.57
N ALA A 82 7.11 -9.46 1.19
CA ALA A 82 6.96 -10.72 0.46
C ALA A 82 5.61 -10.79 -0.29
N GLU A 83 4.55 -10.35 0.35
CA GLU A 83 3.22 -10.34 -0.27
C GLU A 83 3.16 -9.42 -1.49
N ILE A 84 3.73 -8.22 -1.37
CA ILE A 84 3.79 -7.26 -2.47
C ILE A 84 4.63 -7.80 -3.63
N VAL A 85 5.82 -8.27 -3.33
CA VAL A 85 6.74 -8.79 -4.36
C VAL A 85 6.14 -10.00 -5.07
N LYS A 86 5.48 -10.89 -4.32
CA LYS A 86 4.79 -12.04 -4.90
C LYS A 86 3.67 -11.61 -5.84
N TRP A 87 2.84 -10.68 -5.42
CA TRP A 87 1.73 -10.19 -6.23
C TRP A 87 2.24 -9.56 -7.55
N VAL A 88 3.23 -8.71 -7.44
CA VAL A 88 3.84 -8.04 -8.59
C VAL A 88 4.42 -9.05 -9.58
N LYS A 89 5.11 -10.06 -9.07
CA LYS A 89 5.71 -11.10 -9.90
C LYS A 89 4.64 -11.96 -10.56
N ASP A 90 3.64 -12.39 -9.82
CA ASP A 90 2.57 -13.25 -10.33
C ASP A 90 1.73 -12.52 -11.40
N ASN A 91 1.57 -11.21 -11.28
CA ASN A 91 0.80 -10.40 -12.21
C ASN A 91 1.67 -9.71 -13.28
N LYS A 92 2.96 -9.95 -13.27
CA LYS A 92 3.92 -9.46 -14.27
C LYS A 92 3.88 -7.94 -14.42
N ILE A 93 3.86 -7.23 -13.29
CA ILE A 93 3.84 -5.77 -13.26
C ILE A 93 5.27 -5.24 -13.33
N SER A 94 5.55 -4.36 -14.26
CA SER A 94 6.88 -3.78 -14.43
C SER A 94 7.02 -2.39 -13.83
N ASN A 95 5.95 -1.61 -13.81
CA ASN A 95 5.96 -0.25 -13.28
C ASN A 95 5.07 -0.17 -12.03
N TRP A 96 5.70 -0.04 -10.88
CA TRP A 96 4.98 0.01 -9.61
C TRP A 96 5.82 0.64 -8.51
N ILE A 97 5.13 1.17 -7.51
CA ILE A 97 5.74 1.61 -6.24
C ILE A 97 4.93 1.06 -5.09
N SER A 98 5.53 0.99 -3.91
CA SER A 98 4.83 0.73 -2.66
C SER A 98 4.78 2.02 -1.83
N ILE A 99 3.65 2.24 -1.17
CA ILE A 99 3.45 3.35 -0.23
C ILE A 99 3.04 2.72 1.09
N ASP A 100 3.89 2.85 2.10
CA ASP A 100 3.66 2.20 3.39
C ASP A 100 4.42 2.94 4.48
N ASP A 101 3.93 2.86 5.72
CA ASP A 101 4.65 3.37 6.88
C ASP A 101 5.74 2.40 7.35
N MET A 102 5.66 1.16 6.96
CA MET A 102 6.68 0.15 7.27
C MET A 102 7.89 0.31 6.36
N LYS A 103 9.05 -0.07 6.86
CA LYS A 103 10.30 -0.03 6.10
C LYS A 103 10.43 -1.30 5.25
N LEU A 104 9.76 -1.33 4.10
CA LEU A 104 9.70 -2.50 3.23
C LEU A 104 10.96 -2.70 2.39
N ASP A 105 11.81 -1.69 2.31
CA ASP A 105 13.09 -1.71 1.60
C ASP A 105 14.27 -1.96 2.54
N ASN A 106 14.03 -2.64 3.65
CA ASN A 106 15.03 -2.91 4.67
C ASN A 106 16.30 -3.53 4.08
N GLN A 107 17.44 -2.99 4.45
CA GLN A 107 18.75 -3.40 3.95
C GLN A 107 19.33 -4.65 4.63
N PHE A 108 18.70 -5.16 5.66
CA PHE A 108 19.18 -6.35 6.34
C PHE A 108 19.15 -7.58 5.42
N LYS A 109 20.22 -8.35 5.44
CA LYS A 109 20.37 -9.52 4.54
C LYS A 109 19.31 -10.58 4.73
N TRP A 110 18.76 -10.70 5.96
CA TRP A 110 17.74 -11.71 6.24
C TRP A 110 16.37 -11.36 5.68
N MET A 111 16.15 -10.07 5.33
CA MET A 111 14.87 -9.62 4.79
C MET A 111 14.83 -9.81 3.28
N LYS A 112 14.42 -11.00 2.87
CA LYS A 112 14.26 -11.37 1.45
C LYS A 112 12.98 -12.19 1.30
N PRO A 113 12.08 -11.83 0.34
CA PRO A 113 12.19 -10.68 -0.56
C PRO A 113 11.92 -9.35 0.15
N ARG A 114 12.41 -8.28 -0.44
CA ARG A 114 12.16 -6.91 0.02
C ARG A 114 11.78 -6.05 -1.18
N VAL A 115 11.10 -4.93 -0.90
CA VAL A 115 10.80 -3.94 -1.93
C VAL A 115 12.10 -3.20 -2.27
N PRO A 116 12.48 -3.05 -3.54
CA PRO A 116 13.65 -2.24 -3.89
C PRO A 116 13.50 -0.80 -3.39
N MET A 117 14.60 -0.20 -2.95
CA MET A 117 14.60 1.15 -2.37
C MET A 117 13.94 2.19 -3.29
N TRP A 118 14.22 2.13 -4.57
CA TRP A 118 13.71 3.12 -5.52
C TRP A 118 12.21 2.99 -5.78
N ARG A 119 11.61 1.85 -5.38
CA ARG A 119 10.16 1.62 -5.52
C ARG A 119 9.39 1.96 -4.25
N HIS A 120 10.04 2.06 -3.12
CA HIS A 120 9.35 2.26 -1.85
C HIS A 120 9.28 3.74 -1.48
N VAL A 121 8.07 4.17 -1.13
CA VAL A 121 7.82 5.51 -0.58
C VAL A 121 7.34 5.31 0.86
N GLN A 122 8.20 5.60 1.81
CA GLN A 122 7.85 5.47 3.22
C GLN A 122 7.13 6.72 3.69
N VAL A 123 6.00 6.52 4.36
CA VAL A 123 5.17 7.59 4.91
C VAL A 123 5.16 7.48 6.44
N ASP A 124 4.60 8.49 7.11
CA ASP A 124 4.57 8.55 8.56
C ASP A 124 3.35 7.81 9.12
N GLY A 125 3.57 6.72 9.85
CA GLY A 125 2.51 5.91 10.43
C GLY A 125 1.69 6.59 11.52
N ASP A 126 2.18 7.69 12.08
CA ASP A 126 1.51 8.39 13.18
C ASP A 126 0.30 9.19 12.69
N PHE A 127 0.12 9.39 11.39
CA PHE A 127 -0.90 10.26 10.81
C PHE A 127 -2.01 9.51 10.07
N GLY A 128 -2.23 8.25 10.37
CA GLY A 128 -3.28 7.46 9.74
C GLY A 128 -2.95 7.04 8.33
N PHE A 129 -3.98 6.98 7.45
CA PHE A 129 -3.77 6.51 6.08
C PHE A 129 -2.78 7.39 5.34
N GLY A 130 -1.79 6.74 4.77
CA GLY A 130 -0.81 7.40 3.92
C GLY A 130 0.22 8.26 4.67
N GLY A 131 0.03 8.50 5.97
CA GLY A 131 0.99 9.19 6.82
C GLY A 131 1.67 10.39 6.17
N LYS A 132 0.94 11.48 5.94
CA LYS A 132 1.44 12.67 5.22
C LYS A 132 1.87 12.37 3.78
N LEU A 133 1.13 11.50 3.10
CA LEU A 133 1.36 11.24 1.67
C LEU A 133 1.36 12.54 0.86
N ARG A 134 0.64 13.56 1.31
CA ARG A 134 0.64 14.90 0.71
C ARG A 134 2.02 15.51 0.55
N ASP A 135 2.99 15.09 1.38
CA ASP A 135 4.38 15.56 1.30
C ASP A 135 5.23 14.72 0.34
N LYS A 136 4.67 13.65 -0.21
CA LYS A 136 5.38 12.67 -1.05
C LYS A 136 4.82 12.58 -2.48
N ILE A 137 3.95 13.50 -2.87
CA ILE A 137 3.26 13.46 -4.17
C ILE A 137 4.26 13.43 -5.32
N ASP A 138 5.21 14.37 -5.34
CA ASP A 138 6.18 14.47 -6.42
C ASP A 138 7.10 13.26 -6.48
N GLU A 139 7.51 12.75 -5.33
CA GLU A 139 8.32 11.53 -5.25
C GLU A 139 7.60 10.35 -5.89
N CYS A 140 6.32 10.15 -5.56
CA CYS A 140 5.51 9.07 -6.13
C CYS A 140 5.36 9.22 -7.64
N ILE A 141 5.02 10.42 -8.11
CA ILE A 141 4.83 10.69 -9.53
C ILE A 141 6.13 10.43 -10.29
N ASN A 142 7.25 10.94 -9.78
CA ASN A 142 8.55 10.77 -10.43
C ASN A 142 8.96 9.31 -10.51
N LYS A 143 8.71 8.54 -9.48
CA LYS A 143 9.02 7.11 -9.47
C LYS A 143 8.15 6.32 -10.46
N LEU A 144 6.88 6.67 -10.59
CA LEU A 144 5.98 6.00 -11.51
C LEU A 144 6.18 6.39 -12.97
N ASN A 145 6.66 7.60 -13.22
CA ASN A 145 6.90 8.12 -14.58
C ASN A 145 8.33 7.88 -15.07
N ARG A 146 9.03 7.01 -14.42
CA ARG A 146 10.40 6.66 -14.81
C ARG A 146 10.51 5.98 -16.15
#